data_71548deab6f829e94877036dd1e6f6ac
#
_entry.id   71548deab6f829e94877036dd1e6f6ac
#
_cell.length_a   1.000
_cell.length_b   1.000
_cell.length_c   1.000
_cell.angle_alpha   90.00
_cell.angle_beta   90.00
_cell.angle_gamma   90.00
#
_symmetry.space_group_name_H-M   'P 1'
#
loop_
_entity.id
_entity.type
_entity.pdbx_description
1 polymer ?
#
loop_
_entity_poly.entity_id
_entity_poly.type
_entity_poly.pdbx_seq_one_letter_code
_entity_poly.pdbx_strand_id
1 'polypeptide(L)'
;MLELTRKFKPMFRSYTTVIDIETTGLDVNKNGIINISFVTINPQSWTKPVFEFTSDDIMHGVLFTDPNELGRVSNPRTMEFHNNLPEHVKKLNFPNDKLQPWNVTAGVISLLLSELDDKAERDGLPHYLMGNGPDFDQAFIASYFKQLGKTQPWKHWQNVDFRTLVAVSPIPEETWEELKVKSSELLFEFMPDIDKSKDYSHFAGYDTILEALGAVWIIQQLNGGYYES
;
A
#
# COMPACT_ATOMS: atom_id res chain seq x y z
N MET A 1 -30.27 -7.62 -12.66
CA MET A 1 -29.03 -8.43 -12.74
C MET A 1 -27.98 -7.80 -13.65
N LEU A 2 -28.32 -7.18 -14.79
CA LEU A 2 -27.37 -6.51 -15.72
C LEU A 2 -26.74 -5.21 -15.18
N GLU A 3 -27.34 -4.53 -14.21
CA GLU A 3 -26.84 -3.26 -13.68
C GLU A 3 -25.77 -3.44 -12.59
N LEU A 4 -25.80 -4.57 -11.88
CA LEU A 4 -24.78 -4.93 -10.89
C LEU A 4 -23.45 -5.36 -11.56
N THR A 5 -23.52 -6.03 -12.71
CA THR A 5 -22.34 -6.46 -13.46
C THR A 5 -21.56 -5.31 -14.10
N ARG A 6 -22.16 -4.11 -14.25
CA ARG A 6 -21.46 -2.91 -14.73
C ARG A 6 -20.60 -2.22 -13.66
N LYS A 7 -20.81 -2.51 -12.36
CA LYS A 7 -20.09 -1.87 -11.25
C LYS A 7 -18.82 -2.62 -10.81
N PHE A 8 -18.74 -3.91 -11.09
CA PHE A 8 -17.58 -4.71 -10.71
C PHE A 8 -16.81 -5.12 -11.98
N LYS A 9 -15.80 -4.32 -12.32
CA LYS A 9 -14.88 -4.66 -13.39
C LYS A 9 -13.75 -5.52 -12.82
N PRO A 10 -13.19 -6.45 -13.64
CA PRO A 10 -12.13 -7.34 -13.15
C PRO A 10 -10.89 -6.54 -12.75
N MET A 11 -10.24 -6.97 -11.67
CA MET A 11 -9.08 -6.31 -11.10
C MET A 11 -7.85 -6.30 -12.03
N PHE A 12 -7.69 -7.31 -12.86
CA PHE A 12 -6.58 -7.43 -13.82
C PHE A 12 -6.55 -6.37 -14.96
N ARG A 13 -7.46 -5.40 -14.92
CA ARG A 13 -7.50 -4.23 -15.82
C ARG A 13 -7.91 -3.00 -15.04
N SER A 14 -7.32 -2.81 -13.88
CA SER A 14 -7.64 -1.67 -13.02
C SER A 14 -6.39 -0.85 -12.74
N TYR A 15 -6.59 0.39 -12.33
CA TYR A 15 -5.64 1.06 -11.45
C TYR A 15 -5.86 0.50 -10.05
N THR A 16 -4.82 0.04 -9.39
CA THR A 16 -4.93 -0.44 -8.00
C THR A 16 -3.84 0.21 -7.17
N THR A 17 -4.25 0.97 -6.17
CA THR A 17 -3.33 1.54 -5.19
C THR A 17 -3.33 0.65 -3.96
N VAL A 18 -2.20 0.02 -3.69
CA VAL A 18 -1.92 -0.70 -2.45
C VAL A 18 -1.42 0.30 -1.43
N ILE A 19 -1.93 0.22 -0.20
CA ILE A 19 -1.53 1.08 0.92
C ILE A 19 -1.13 0.19 2.08
N ASP A 20 -0.02 0.53 2.71
CA ASP A 20 0.41 0.01 4.00
C ASP A 20 0.81 1.17 4.92
N ILE A 21 0.60 1.02 6.22
CA ILE A 21 0.93 2.03 7.23
C ILE A 21 1.67 1.44 8.41
N GLU A 22 2.64 2.21 8.92
CA GLU A 22 3.19 1.96 10.25
C GLU A 22 2.50 2.86 11.27
N THR A 23 2.16 2.30 12.43
CA THR A 23 1.38 3.01 13.46
C THR A 23 1.99 2.90 14.84
N THR A 24 1.61 3.81 15.74
CA THR A 24 2.00 3.78 17.16
C THR A 24 1.08 2.92 18.02
N GLY A 25 0.16 2.16 17.42
CA GLY A 25 -0.77 1.26 18.12
C GLY A 25 -1.92 0.82 17.22
N LEU A 26 -2.84 0.03 17.76
CA LEU A 26 -3.90 -0.64 17.00
C LEU A 26 -5.27 0.07 17.06
N ASP A 27 -5.41 1.11 17.87
CA ASP A 27 -6.69 1.84 18.01
C ASP A 27 -6.74 2.98 17.00
N VAL A 28 -7.54 2.82 15.96
CA VAL A 28 -7.69 3.77 14.84
C VAL A 28 -8.12 5.18 15.26
N ASN A 29 -8.70 5.34 16.44
CA ASN A 29 -9.16 6.65 16.93
C ASN A 29 -8.18 7.31 17.93
N LYS A 30 -7.21 6.55 18.44
CA LYS A 30 -6.29 7.03 19.49
C LYS A 30 -4.84 7.04 19.06
N ASN A 31 -4.42 6.04 18.31
CA ASN A 31 -3.01 5.89 17.97
C ASN A 31 -2.65 6.67 16.69
N GLY A 32 -1.37 6.99 16.56
CA GLY A 32 -0.85 7.76 15.44
C GLY A 32 -0.40 6.89 14.28
N ILE A 33 -0.41 7.44 13.07
CA ILE A 33 0.29 6.91 11.92
C ILE A 33 1.71 7.48 11.90
N ILE A 34 2.70 6.63 11.69
CA ILE A 34 4.12 6.99 11.59
C ILE A 34 4.46 7.34 10.14
N ASN A 35 4.12 6.44 9.24
CA ASN A 35 4.26 6.65 7.81
C ASN A 35 3.14 5.94 7.04
N ILE A 36 2.96 6.36 5.79
CA ILE A 36 2.01 5.79 4.84
C ILE A 36 2.79 5.52 3.57
N SER A 37 2.80 4.29 3.12
CA SER A 37 3.30 3.94 1.80
C SER A 37 2.16 3.62 0.85
N PHE A 38 2.38 3.88 -0.43
CA PHE A 38 1.48 3.48 -1.50
C PHE A 38 2.25 3.03 -2.73
N VAL A 39 1.74 1.98 -3.34
CA VAL A 39 2.16 1.47 -4.63
C VAL A 39 0.95 1.44 -5.56
N THR A 40 1.02 2.13 -6.68
CA THR A 40 -0.03 2.04 -7.70
C THR A 40 0.42 1.14 -8.84
N ILE A 41 -0.38 0.11 -9.10
CA ILE A 41 -0.23 -0.84 -10.21
C ILE A 41 -1.04 -0.28 -11.38
N ASN A 42 -0.38 -0.07 -12.52
CA ASN A 42 -1.03 0.37 -13.75
C ASN A 42 -1.77 -0.79 -14.44
N PRO A 43 -2.82 -0.52 -15.23
CA PRO A 43 -3.57 -1.58 -15.92
C PRO A 43 -2.73 -2.46 -16.83
N GLN A 44 -1.66 -1.93 -17.43
CA GLN A 44 -0.75 -2.66 -18.31
C GLN A 44 0.13 -3.65 -17.54
N SER A 45 0.49 -3.32 -16.30
CA SER A 45 1.38 -4.13 -15.47
C SER A 45 0.73 -5.45 -15.03
N TRP A 46 -0.61 -5.54 -15.01
CA TRP A 46 -1.31 -6.79 -14.66
C TRP A 46 -1.04 -7.96 -15.60
N THR A 47 -0.60 -7.70 -16.82
CA THR A 47 -0.30 -8.73 -17.83
C THR A 47 1.18 -9.01 -17.98
N LYS A 48 2.05 -8.29 -17.30
CA LYS A 48 3.51 -8.51 -17.30
C LYS A 48 3.88 -9.51 -16.20
N PRO A 49 4.81 -10.47 -16.45
CA PRO A 49 5.31 -11.36 -15.40
C PRO A 49 5.80 -10.56 -14.19
N VAL A 50 5.31 -10.90 -12.99
CA VAL A 50 5.61 -10.11 -11.78
C VAL A 50 7.11 -10.03 -11.48
N PHE A 51 7.87 -11.07 -11.79
CA PHE A 51 9.32 -11.12 -11.60
C PHE A 51 10.11 -10.27 -12.62
N GLU A 52 9.46 -9.79 -13.68
CA GLU A 52 10.04 -8.88 -14.68
C GLU A 52 9.71 -7.41 -14.40
N PHE A 53 9.00 -7.10 -13.28
CA PHE A 53 8.67 -5.72 -12.92
C PHE A 53 9.93 -4.89 -12.69
N THR A 54 9.82 -3.62 -13.08
CA THR A 54 10.79 -2.55 -12.82
C THR A 54 10.08 -1.38 -12.16
N SER A 55 10.80 -0.36 -11.75
CA SER A 55 10.19 0.87 -11.22
C SER A 55 9.24 1.58 -12.19
N ASP A 56 9.33 1.30 -13.51
CA ASP A 56 8.40 1.86 -14.50
C ASP A 56 7.00 1.20 -14.47
N ASP A 57 6.87 0.00 -13.89
CA ASP A 57 5.63 -0.76 -13.86
C ASP A 57 4.70 -0.36 -12.71
N ILE A 58 5.24 0.29 -11.69
CA ILE A 58 4.53 0.74 -10.50
C ILE A 58 4.93 2.17 -10.15
N MET A 59 4.03 2.87 -9.49
CA MET A 59 4.34 4.15 -8.85
C MET A 59 4.41 3.92 -7.34
N HIS A 60 5.51 4.31 -6.72
CA HIS A 60 5.74 4.14 -5.28
C HIS A 60 5.99 5.48 -4.59
N GLY A 61 5.50 5.61 -3.36
CA GLY A 61 5.77 6.77 -2.52
C GLY A 61 5.55 6.49 -1.04
N VAL A 62 6.28 7.20 -0.19
CA VAL A 62 6.13 7.14 1.26
C VAL A 62 5.94 8.55 1.82
N LEU A 63 4.92 8.73 2.64
CA LEU A 63 4.65 9.93 3.41
C LEU A 63 4.95 9.68 4.88
N PHE A 64 5.71 10.57 5.49
CA PHE A 64 6.04 10.51 6.92
C PHE A 64 5.24 11.54 7.68
N THR A 65 4.64 11.14 8.80
CA THR A 65 3.73 12.00 9.59
C THR A 65 4.20 12.12 11.02
N ASP A 66 3.81 13.21 11.71
CA ASP A 66 3.95 13.26 13.16
C ASP A 66 2.86 12.40 13.82
N PRO A 67 3.23 11.26 14.43
CA PRO A 67 2.26 10.35 15.01
C PRO A 67 1.54 10.92 16.25
N ASN A 68 2.01 12.04 16.80
CA ASN A 68 1.39 12.68 17.97
C ASN A 68 0.48 13.87 17.56
N GLU A 69 0.45 14.21 16.28
CA GLU A 69 -0.42 15.28 15.79
C GLU A 69 -1.90 14.94 16.03
N LEU A 70 -2.74 15.95 16.17
CA LEU A 70 -4.18 15.83 16.41
C LEU A 70 -4.53 15.12 17.75
N GLY A 71 -3.62 15.13 18.73
CA GLY A 71 -3.85 14.53 20.05
C GLY A 71 -3.77 13.00 20.06
N ARG A 72 -3.16 12.41 19.06
CA ARG A 72 -2.89 10.97 19.01
C ARG A 72 -1.85 10.59 20.06
N VAL A 73 -1.91 9.36 20.52
CA VAL A 73 -1.03 8.83 21.57
C VAL A 73 -0.41 7.51 21.15
N SER A 74 0.81 7.27 21.61
CA SER A 74 1.51 6.02 21.31
C SER A 74 1.14 4.93 22.32
N ASN A 75 0.97 3.69 21.82
CA ASN A 75 0.82 2.50 22.63
C ASN A 75 2.21 1.99 23.05
N PRO A 76 2.48 1.78 24.34
CA PRO A 76 3.81 1.36 24.83
C PRO A 76 4.30 0.04 24.20
N ARG A 77 3.41 -0.96 24.03
CA ARG A 77 3.78 -2.26 23.42
C ARG A 77 4.17 -2.13 21.95
N THR A 78 3.43 -1.32 21.21
CA THR A 78 3.74 -1.07 19.80
C THR A 78 5.05 -0.31 19.67
N MET A 79 5.29 0.67 20.55
CA MET A 79 6.59 1.37 20.57
C MET A 79 7.75 0.48 21.00
N GLU A 80 7.52 -0.48 21.89
CA GLU A 80 8.52 -1.50 22.24
C GLU A 80 8.85 -2.38 21.03
N PHE A 81 7.83 -2.79 20.25
CA PHE A 81 8.05 -3.50 18.99
C PHE A 81 8.92 -2.67 18.03
N HIS A 82 8.57 -1.42 17.77
CA HIS A 82 9.36 -0.55 16.89
C HIS A 82 10.79 -0.33 17.41
N ASN A 83 10.99 -0.22 18.73
CA ASN A 83 12.30 -0.07 19.33
C ASN A 83 13.19 -1.32 19.15
N ASN A 84 12.60 -2.50 18.97
CA ASN A 84 13.31 -3.75 18.74
C ASN A 84 13.59 -4.03 17.25
N LEU A 85 13.06 -3.22 16.33
CA LEU A 85 13.40 -3.34 14.91
C LEU A 85 14.88 -3.04 14.66
N PRO A 86 15.46 -3.57 13.56
CA PRO A 86 16.80 -3.21 13.14
C PRO A 86 16.97 -1.69 12.98
N GLU A 87 18.15 -1.18 13.34
CA GLU A 87 18.41 0.28 13.36
C GLU A 87 18.18 0.95 12.00
N HIS A 88 18.47 0.29 10.90
CA HIS A 88 18.23 0.81 9.56
C HIS A 88 16.73 0.94 9.24
N VAL A 89 15.88 0.02 9.72
CA VAL A 89 14.42 0.09 9.59
C VAL A 89 13.85 1.21 10.46
N LYS A 90 14.31 1.32 11.73
CA LYS A 90 13.90 2.41 12.61
C LYS A 90 14.19 3.79 12.01
N LYS A 91 15.37 3.98 11.41
CA LYS A 91 15.73 5.24 10.75
C LYS A 91 14.83 5.59 9.58
N LEU A 92 14.32 4.58 8.86
CA LEU A 92 13.36 4.79 7.79
C LEU A 92 11.95 5.06 8.33
N ASN A 93 11.53 4.36 9.38
CA ASN A 93 10.20 4.58 9.96
C ASN A 93 10.09 5.92 10.69
N PHE A 94 11.16 6.40 11.34
CA PHE A 94 11.15 7.62 12.16
C PHE A 94 12.18 8.66 11.67
N PRO A 95 12.08 9.19 10.45
CA PRO A 95 12.96 10.24 9.98
C PRO A 95 12.58 11.58 10.63
N ASN A 96 13.50 12.17 11.39
CA ASN A 96 13.25 13.42 12.12
C ASN A 96 13.05 14.66 11.24
N ASP A 97 13.51 14.62 9.99
CA ASP A 97 13.58 15.75 9.07
C ASP A 97 12.53 15.71 7.94
N LYS A 98 11.70 14.68 7.88
CA LYS A 98 10.76 14.45 6.79
C LYS A 98 9.28 14.47 7.20
N LEU A 99 9.00 14.75 8.47
CA LEU A 99 7.63 14.72 8.97
C LEU A 99 6.77 15.82 8.32
N GLN A 100 5.59 15.42 7.85
CA GLN A 100 4.61 16.32 7.26
C GLN A 100 3.39 16.47 8.17
N PRO A 101 2.84 17.68 8.31
CA PRO A 101 1.57 17.88 9.00
C PRO A 101 0.43 17.13 8.31
N TRP A 102 -0.52 16.63 9.09
CA TRP A 102 -1.63 15.83 8.57
C TRP A 102 -2.53 16.55 7.57
N ASN A 103 -2.68 17.84 7.68
CA ASN A 103 -3.42 18.62 6.67
C ASN A 103 -2.74 18.61 5.31
N VAL A 104 -1.40 18.56 5.26
CA VAL A 104 -0.59 18.42 4.04
C VAL A 104 -0.69 16.98 3.53
N THR A 105 -0.47 16.00 4.40
CA THR A 105 -0.58 14.57 4.07
C THR A 105 -1.95 14.23 3.50
N ALA A 106 -3.04 14.67 4.13
CA ALA A 106 -4.40 14.48 3.61
C ALA A 106 -4.61 15.16 2.25
N GLY A 107 -3.97 16.31 2.01
CA GLY A 107 -3.97 16.98 0.71
C GLY A 107 -3.27 16.14 -0.38
N VAL A 108 -2.10 15.60 -0.08
CA VAL A 108 -1.35 14.73 -1.01
C VAL A 108 -2.13 13.46 -1.33
N ILE A 109 -2.69 12.77 -0.31
CA ILE A 109 -3.52 11.58 -0.52
C ILE A 109 -4.74 11.90 -1.38
N SER A 110 -5.43 13.01 -1.09
CA SER A 110 -6.60 13.43 -1.88
C SER A 110 -6.25 13.70 -3.33
N LEU A 111 -5.16 14.40 -3.58
CA LEU A 111 -4.69 14.71 -4.93
C LEU A 111 -4.33 13.43 -5.70
N LEU A 112 -3.51 12.57 -5.09
CA LEU A 112 -3.09 11.30 -5.69
C LEU A 112 -4.30 10.44 -6.10
N LEU A 113 -5.22 10.19 -5.17
CA LEU A 113 -6.36 9.30 -5.43
C LEU A 113 -7.36 9.94 -6.41
N SER A 114 -7.52 11.27 -6.38
CA SER A 114 -8.37 11.98 -7.36
C SER A 114 -7.78 11.91 -8.77
N GLU A 115 -6.48 12.11 -8.93
CA GLU A 115 -5.82 11.99 -10.25
C GLU A 115 -5.92 10.57 -10.81
N LEU A 116 -5.82 9.54 -9.95
CA LEU A 116 -5.97 8.14 -10.34
C LEU A 116 -7.44 7.80 -10.69
N ASP A 117 -8.41 8.33 -9.94
CA ASP A 117 -9.83 8.18 -10.26
C ASP A 117 -10.16 8.83 -11.63
N ASP A 118 -9.68 10.06 -11.86
CA ASP A 118 -9.86 10.77 -13.14
C ASP A 118 -9.20 10.03 -14.32
N LYS A 119 -8.02 9.44 -14.09
CA LYS A 119 -7.32 8.63 -15.09
C LYS A 119 -8.08 7.35 -15.40
N ALA A 120 -8.53 6.65 -14.35
CA ALA A 120 -9.32 5.44 -14.46
C ALA A 120 -10.65 5.69 -15.20
N GLU A 121 -11.31 6.82 -14.92
CA GLU A 121 -12.54 7.22 -15.60
C GLU A 121 -12.30 7.47 -17.10
N ARG A 122 -11.24 8.23 -17.45
CA ARG A 122 -10.88 8.48 -18.87
C ARG A 122 -10.60 7.18 -19.62
N ASP A 123 -9.93 6.21 -18.98
CA ASP A 123 -9.59 4.94 -19.59
C ASP A 123 -10.77 3.93 -19.55
N GLY A 124 -11.88 4.31 -18.92
CA GLY A 124 -13.05 3.45 -18.74
C GLY A 124 -12.78 2.24 -17.83
N LEU A 125 -11.80 2.34 -16.93
CA LEU A 125 -11.33 1.30 -16.01
C LEU A 125 -11.72 1.62 -14.57
N PRO A 126 -11.74 0.64 -13.64
CA PRO A 126 -11.91 0.91 -12.22
C PRO A 126 -10.58 1.35 -11.58
N HIS A 127 -10.69 2.08 -10.45
CA HIS A 127 -9.61 2.29 -9.50
C HIS A 127 -9.98 1.61 -8.18
N TYR A 128 -9.07 0.78 -7.65
CA TYR A 128 -9.21 0.09 -6.38
C TYR A 128 -8.17 0.56 -5.38
N LEU A 129 -8.55 0.55 -4.11
CA LEU A 129 -7.68 0.82 -2.96
C LEU A 129 -7.55 -0.47 -2.15
N MET A 130 -6.34 -1.02 -2.09
CA MET A 130 -6.05 -2.28 -1.42
C MET A 130 -5.25 -2.01 -0.15
N GLY A 131 -5.55 -2.73 0.93
CA GLY A 131 -4.75 -2.78 2.16
C GLY A 131 -4.68 -4.20 2.66
N ASN A 132 -3.77 -4.45 3.58
CA ASN A 132 -3.61 -5.73 4.25
C ASN A 132 -4.54 -5.83 5.47
N GLY A 133 -5.84 -5.76 5.21
CA GLY A 133 -6.91 -5.59 6.17
C GLY A 133 -7.47 -4.16 6.07
N PRO A 134 -8.50 -3.91 5.24
CA PRO A 134 -9.07 -2.57 5.04
C PRO A 134 -9.64 -1.96 6.32
N ASP A 135 -9.92 -2.77 7.32
CA ASP A 135 -10.31 -2.35 8.67
C ASP A 135 -9.16 -1.72 9.46
N PHE A 136 -7.92 -1.81 8.95
CA PHE A 136 -6.74 -1.24 9.56
C PHE A 136 -6.23 -0.04 8.76
N ASP A 137 -5.58 -0.24 7.62
CA ASP A 137 -4.91 0.82 6.87
C ASP A 137 -5.86 1.94 6.45
N GLN A 138 -6.91 1.59 5.70
CA GLN A 138 -7.90 2.57 5.25
C GLN A 138 -8.67 3.18 6.42
N ALA A 139 -8.97 2.42 7.48
CA ALA A 139 -9.70 2.92 8.62
C ALA A 139 -8.88 3.94 9.43
N PHE A 140 -7.57 3.70 9.61
CA PHE A 140 -6.68 4.69 10.22
C PHE A 140 -6.67 5.98 9.43
N ILE A 141 -6.41 5.94 8.12
CA ILE A 141 -6.37 7.11 7.26
C ILE A 141 -7.73 7.84 7.28
N ALA A 142 -8.85 7.12 7.16
CA ALA A 142 -10.19 7.67 7.22
C ALA A 142 -10.47 8.40 8.55
N SER A 143 -9.94 7.87 9.69
CA SER A 143 -10.11 8.50 10.99
C SER A 143 -9.42 9.87 11.08
N TYR A 144 -8.28 10.04 10.40
CA TYR A 144 -7.60 11.34 10.31
C TYR A 144 -8.36 12.33 9.41
N PHE A 145 -8.86 11.87 8.26
CA PHE A 145 -9.73 12.71 7.42
C PHE A 145 -10.94 13.21 8.21
N LYS A 146 -11.60 12.32 8.95
CA LYS A 146 -12.74 12.66 9.81
C LYS A 146 -12.35 13.69 10.89
N GLN A 147 -11.21 13.52 11.54
CA GLN A 147 -10.72 14.43 12.58
C GLN A 147 -10.38 15.83 12.03
N LEU A 148 -9.92 15.90 10.78
CA LEU A 148 -9.70 17.15 10.04
C LEU A 148 -11.00 17.78 9.49
N GLY A 149 -12.17 17.18 9.72
CA GLY A 149 -13.45 17.62 9.14
C GLY A 149 -13.51 17.44 7.61
N LYS A 150 -12.70 16.54 7.04
CA LYS A 150 -12.64 16.23 5.61
C LYS A 150 -13.31 14.90 5.31
N THR A 151 -13.85 14.75 4.10
CA THR A 151 -14.29 13.46 3.57
C THR A 151 -13.09 12.72 2.99
N GLN A 152 -13.00 11.41 3.27
CA GLN A 152 -12.01 10.56 2.62
C GLN A 152 -12.20 10.57 1.10
N PRO A 153 -11.11 10.57 0.30
CA PRO A 153 -11.19 10.72 -1.15
C PRO A 153 -11.60 9.45 -1.91
N TRP A 154 -11.73 8.31 -1.24
CA TRP A 154 -12.16 7.05 -1.87
C TRP A 154 -13.56 6.63 -1.41
N LYS A 155 -14.19 5.78 -2.20
CA LYS A 155 -15.52 5.23 -1.96
C LYS A 155 -15.41 3.82 -1.38
N HIS A 156 -16.35 3.40 -0.53
CA HIS A 156 -16.30 2.10 0.16
C HIS A 156 -16.20 0.89 -0.79
N TRP A 157 -16.72 0.99 -2.01
CA TRP A 157 -16.63 -0.09 -3.00
C TRP A 157 -15.29 -0.19 -3.72
N GLN A 158 -14.39 0.76 -3.52
CA GLN A 158 -13.03 0.72 -4.04
C GLN A 158 -12.12 -0.13 -3.15
N ASN A 159 -12.54 -0.40 -1.90
CA ASN A 159 -11.72 -1.15 -0.96
C ASN A 159 -11.60 -2.61 -1.38
N VAL A 160 -10.36 -3.10 -1.39
CA VAL A 160 -9.99 -4.51 -1.61
C VAL A 160 -9.11 -4.95 -0.45
N ASP A 161 -9.25 -6.20 -0.04
CA ASP A 161 -8.50 -6.80 1.05
C ASP A 161 -7.48 -7.82 0.52
N PHE A 162 -6.20 -7.53 0.72
CA PHE A 162 -5.12 -8.41 0.30
C PHE A 162 -5.14 -9.77 1.03
N ARG A 163 -5.50 -9.81 2.33
CA ARG A 163 -5.63 -11.07 3.09
C ARG A 163 -6.69 -11.99 2.49
N THR A 164 -7.78 -11.42 2.00
CA THR A 164 -8.81 -12.18 1.30
C THR A 164 -8.28 -12.78 0.00
N LEU A 165 -7.47 -12.05 -0.77
CA LEU A 165 -6.83 -12.58 -1.97
C LEU A 165 -5.90 -13.75 -1.64
N VAL A 166 -5.05 -13.60 -0.64
CA VAL A 166 -4.16 -14.67 -0.15
C VAL A 166 -4.95 -15.88 0.35
N ALA A 167 -6.08 -15.68 1.04
CA ALA A 167 -6.91 -16.77 1.51
C ALA A 167 -7.59 -17.56 0.36
N VAL A 168 -7.93 -16.88 -0.74
CA VAL A 168 -8.54 -17.52 -1.92
C VAL A 168 -7.49 -18.22 -2.80
N SER A 169 -6.31 -17.66 -2.93
CA SER A 169 -5.20 -18.20 -3.70
C SER A 169 -3.89 -18.03 -2.91
N PRO A 170 -3.58 -19.00 -2.04
CA PRO A 170 -2.36 -18.95 -1.24
C PRO A 170 -1.10 -18.92 -2.10
N ILE A 171 -0.17 -18.04 -1.74
CA ILE A 171 1.13 -17.94 -2.39
C ILE A 171 2.04 -19.02 -1.80
N PRO A 172 2.65 -19.90 -2.62
CA PRO A 172 3.64 -20.88 -2.14
C PRO A 172 4.83 -20.21 -1.44
N GLU A 173 5.44 -20.88 -0.47
CA GLU A 173 6.58 -20.37 0.30
C GLU A 173 7.75 -19.97 -0.59
N GLU A 174 8.10 -20.80 -1.56
CA GLU A 174 9.15 -20.51 -2.55
C GLU A 174 8.86 -19.25 -3.37
N THR A 175 7.61 -19.05 -3.78
CA THR A 175 7.18 -17.85 -4.50
C THR A 175 7.23 -16.61 -3.60
N TRP A 176 6.87 -16.76 -2.31
CA TRP A 176 7.02 -15.66 -1.34
C TRP A 176 8.47 -15.20 -1.22
N GLU A 177 9.43 -16.13 -1.16
CA GLU A 177 10.85 -15.79 -1.09
C GLU A 177 11.32 -15.07 -2.38
N GLU A 178 10.86 -15.51 -3.55
CA GLU A 178 11.15 -14.82 -4.81
C GLU A 178 10.54 -13.40 -4.84
N LEU A 179 9.29 -13.24 -4.37
CA LEU A 179 8.64 -11.92 -4.27
C LEU A 179 9.36 -10.99 -3.30
N LYS A 180 9.87 -11.49 -2.17
CA LYS A 180 10.70 -10.71 -1.23
C LYS A 180 11.98 -10.19 -1.88
N VAL A 181 12.66 -11.04 -2.65
CA VAL A 181 13.85 -10.64 -3.42
C VAL A 181 13.47 -9.54 -4.40
N LYS A 182 12.39 -9.74 -5.18
CA LYS A 182 11.93 -8.77 -6.17
C LYS A 182 11.49 -7.44 -5.54
N SER A 183 10.84 -7.50 -4.38
CA SER A 183 10.46 -6.30 -3.60
C SER A 183 11.69 -5.50 -3.16
N SER A 184 12.74 -6.19 -2.72
CA SER A 184 14.01 -5.55 -2.37
C SER A 184 14.66 -4.87 -3.57
N GLU A 185 14.68 -5.52 -4.73
CA GLU A 185 15.21 -4.93 -5.98
C GLU A 185 14.48 -3.65 -6.33
N LEU A 186 13.14 -3.65 -6.33
CA LEU A 186 12.32 -2.47 -6.62
C LEU A 186 12.49 -1.38 -5.57
N LEU A 187 12.54 -1.73 -4.28
CA LEU A 187 12.82 -0.76 -3.23
C LEU A 187 14.14 -0.04 -3.46
N PHE A 188 15.18 -0.78 -3.90
CA PHE A 188 16.51 -0.20 -4.19
C PHE A 188 16.52 0.69 -5.45
N GLU A 189 15.60 0.46 -6.40
CA GLU A 189 15.41 1.38 -7.52
C GLU A 189 14.79 2.71 -7.06
N PHE A 190 13.79 2.66 -6.16
CA PHE A 190 13.14 3.85 -5.61
C PHE A 190 13.98 4.59 -4.55
N MET A 191 14.80 3.84 -3.82
CA MET A 191 15.62 4.34 -2.71
C MET A 191 17.09 3.91 -2.89
N PRO A 192 17.83 4.47 -3.85
CA PRO A 192 19.16 3.98 -4.22
C PRO A 192 20.23 4.14 -3.12
N ASP A 193 19.98 5.01 -2.13
CA ASP A 193 20.92 5.33 -1.06
C ASP A 193 20.85 4.37 0.14
N ILE A 194 19.91 3.43 0.17
CA ILE A 194 19.81 2.46 1.27
C ILE A 194 20.78 1.28 1.08
N ASP A 195 21.14 0.63 2.19
CA ASP A 195 22.07 -0.50 2.19
C ASP A 195 21.42 -1.78 1.62
N LYS A 196 21.80 -2.15 0.40
CA LYS A 196 21.25 -3.30 -0.34
C LYS A 196 21.49 -4.66 0.32
N SER A 197 22.31 -4.74 1.37
CA SER A 197 22.58 -5.97 2.12
C SER A 197 21.62 -6.23 3.27
N LYS A 198 20.65 -5.32 3.51
CA LYS A 198 19.75 -5.35 4.66
C LYS A 198 18.36 -5.82 4.30
N ASP A 199 17.68 -6.42 5.29
CA ASP A 199 16.25 -6.72 5.25
C ASP A 199 15.46 -5.47 5.68
N TYR A 200 14.45 -5.11 4.91
CA TYR A 200 13.60 -3.94 5.13
C TYR A 200 12.15 -4.30 5.53
N SER A 201 11.90 -5.55 5.93
CA SER A 201 10.61 -5.94 6.52
C SER A 201 10.22 -5.00 7.67
N HIS A 202 8.95 -4.67 7.79
CA HIS A 202 8.40 -3.66 8.72
C HIS A 202 8.82 -2.20 8.42
N PHE A 203 9.19 -1.94 7.19
CA PHE A 203 9.16 -0.60 6.61
C PHE A 203 8.03 -0.56 5.59
N ALA A 204 7.01 0.27 5.82
CA ALA A 204 5.82 0.31 4.97
C ALA A 204 6.15 0.42 3.47
N GLY A 205 7.25 1.14 3.12
CA GLY A 205 7.70 1.23 1.73
C GLY A 205 8.07 -0.11 1.10
N TYR A 206 8.67 -1.01 1.86
CA TYR A 206 8.98 -2.38 1.41
C TYR A 206 7.73 -3.26 1.40
N ASP A 207 6.97 -3.24 2.50
CA ASP A 207 5.82 -4.12 2.69
C ASP A 207 4.73 -3.84 1.66
N THR A 208 4.50 -2.57 1.31
CA THR A 208 3.57 -2.17 0.23
C THR A 208 3.98 -2.72 -1.14
N ILE A 209 5.29 -2.71 -1.47
CA ILE A 209 5.78 -3.30 -2.73
C ILE A 209 5.53 -4.81 -2.72
N LEU A 210 5.84 -5.50 -1.63
CA LEU A 210 5.66 -6.94 -1.49
C LEU A 210 4.18 -7.33 -1.64
N GLU A 211 3.27 -6.60 -1.01
CA GLU A 211 1.83 -6.81 -1.15
C GLU A 211 1.34 -6.55 -2.57
N ALA A 212 1.83 -5.51 -3.23
CA ALA A 212 1.49 -5.20 -4.62
C ALA A 212 1.92 -6.32 -5.57
N LEU A 213 3.15 -6.82 -5.43
CA LEU A 213 3.64 -7.96 -6.23
C LEU A 213 2.87 -9.24 -5.92
N GLY A 214 2.57 -9.50 -4.65
CA GLY A 214 1.74 -10.63 -4.22
C GLY A 214 0.33 -10.59 -4.83
N ALA A 215 -0.30 -9.41 -4.86
CA ALA A 215 -1.60 -9.22 -5.48
C ALA A 215 -1.56 -9.47 -6.99
N VAL A 216 -0.53 -8.96 -7.69
CA VAL A 216 -0.34 -9.21 -9.12
C VAL A 216 -0.19 -10.71 -9.36
N TRP A 217 0.67 -11.39 -8.61
CA TRP A 217 0.89 -12.82 -8.75
C TRP A 217 -0.42 -13.61 -8.55
N ILE A 218 -1.17 -13.35 -7.46
CA ILE A 218 -2.44 -14.04 -7.19
C ILE A 218 -3.44 -13.83 -8.33
N ILE A 219 -3.62 -12.61 -8.79
CA ILE A 219 -4.57 -12.29 -9.86
C ILE A 219 -4.16 -12.98 -11.17
N GLN A 220 -2.87 -13.09 -11.44
CA GLN A 220 -2.36 -13.84 -12.60
C GLN A 220 -2.69 -15.33 -12.49
N GLN A 221 -2.51 -15.94 -11.31
CA GLN A 221 -2.88 -17.35 -11.10
C GLN A 221 -4.40 -17.58 -11.26
N LEU A 222 -5.23 -16.71 -10.70
CA LEU A 222 -6.69 -16.81 -10.81
C LEU A 222 -7.19 -16.64 -12.25
N ASN A 223 -6.46 -15.97 -13.11
CA ASN A 223 -6.77 -15.82 -14.53
C ASN A 223 -6.19 -16.92 -15.42
N GLY A 224 -5.72 -18.03 -14.86
CA GLY A 224 -5.29 -19.22 -15.59
C GLY A 224 -3.78 -19.37 -15.77
N GLY A 225 -3.01 -18.74 -14.89
CA GLY A 225 -1.55 -18.71 -15.00
C GLY A 225 -1.08 -17.84 -16.16
N TYR A 226 0.21 -17.52 -16.18
CA TYR A 226 0.74 -16.80 -17.31
C TYR A 226 0.60 -17.61 -18.60
N TYR A 227 0.05 -16.96 -19.56
CA TYR A 227 0.06 -17.29 -20.96
C TYR A 227 1.40 -17.91 -21.35
N GLU A 228 1.45 -19.24 -21.41
CA GLU A 228 2.43 -19.90 -22.29
C GLU A 228 2.10 -19.45 -23.69
N SER A 229 2.78 -18.46 -24.18
CA SER A 229 2.73 -17.99 -25.57
C SER A 229 3.96 -18.44 -26.30
#